data_901a4bcc45bae88052e61e637fc7def6
#
_entry.id   901a4bcc45bae88052e61e637fc7def6
#
_cell.length_a   1.000
_cell.length_b   1.000
_cell.length_c   1.000
_cell.angle_alpha   90.00
_cell.angle_beta   90.00
_cell.angle_gamma   90.00
#
_symmetry.space_group_name_H-M   'P 1'
#
loop_
_entity.id
_entity.type
_entity.pdbx_description
1 polymer ?
#
loop_
_entity_poly.entity_id
_entity_poly.type
_entity_poly.pdbx_seq_one_letter_code
_entity_poly.pdbx_strand_id
1 'polypeptide(L)'
;MSDMSTKPAHVREMFGSIATRYDVANHVLSCGIDFYWRARVAEIVGAWRPHTIVDLATGTGDLALAMQKKSPYAELTGVDFLTEMLDLAQRKGVRRVVLADAMKLPFEDASFDCVTVGFGLRNLENYSAALNEMWRVLNTKGHLLVLEFSLPTNPIFRAAYRFYLHRCVPLLGSFLTQRKSAYDYLGDSIEEFPSGNAMCELMRGAGYIFPTFDPLTGGIVTIYTATKP
;
A
#
# COMPACT_ATOMS: atom_id res chain seq x y z
N MET A 1 7.74 26.50 -2.63
CA MET A 1 6.32 26.08 -2.68
C MET A 1 6.18 25.22 -3.93
N SER A 2 6.41 23.89 -3.81
CA SER A 2 6.16 22.95 -4.91
C SER A 2 4.65 22.75 -5.04
N ASP A 3 4.18 22.90 -6.26
CA ASP A 3 2.77 22.84 -6.65
C ASP A 3 2.19 21.45 -6.29
N MET A 4 1.39 21.37 -5.23
CA MET A 4 0.76 20.13 -4.76
C MET A 4 -0.30 19.57 -5.74
N SER A 5 -0.69 20.36 -6.76
CA SER A 5 -1.72 19.96 -7.75
C SER A 5 -1.21 18.98 -8.82
N THR A 6 0.09 18.73 -8.88
CA THR A 6 0.72 17.90 -9.93
C THR A 6 1.04 16.47 -9.50
N LYS A 7 1.00 16.15 -8.20
CA LYS A 7 1.37 14.82 -7.66
C LYS A 7 0.52 13.68 -8.21
N PRO A 8 -0.83 13.76 -8.25
CA PRO A 8 -1.66 12.66 -8.76
C PRO A 8 -1.47 12.39 -10.26
N ALA A 9 -1.35 13.46 -11.06
CA ALA A 9 -1.17 13.33 -12.51
C ALA A 9 0.16 12.66 -12.83
N HIS A 10 1.23 13.07 -12.15
CA HIS A 10 2.56 12.46 -12.29
C HIS A 10 2.58 10.99 -11.85
N VAL A 11 1.97 10.67 -10.71
CA VAL A 11 1.83 9.29 -10.19
C VAL A 11 1.03 8.43 -11.17
N ARG A 12 -0.07 8.94 -11.73
CA ARG A 12 -0.90 8.26 -12.71
C ARG A 12 -0.13 7.91 -13.99
N GLU A 13 0.57 8.89 -14.57
CA GLU A 13 1.37 8.68 -15.78
C GLU A 13 2.50 7.67 -15.54
N MET A 14 3.17 7.81 -14.39
CA MET A 14 4.29 6.95 -14.01
C MET A 14 3.84 5.48 -13.88
N PHE A 15 2.83 5.18 -13.08
CA PHE A 15 2.37 3.80 -12.87
C PHE A 15 1.70 3.20 -14.11
N GLY A 16 0.91 3.98 -14.87
CA GLY A 16 0.32 3.51 -16.13
C GLY A 16 1.38 3.08 -17.14
N SER A 17 2.51 3.80 -17.21
CA SER A 17 3.58 3.50 -18.16
C SER A 17 4.40 2.24 -17.85
N ILE A 18 4.39 1.75 -16.62
CA ILE A 18 5.17 0.58 -16.16
C ILE A 18 4.29 -0.62 -15.78
N ALA A 19 2.96 -0.50 -15.86
CA ALA A 19 2.01 -1.48 -15.32
C ALA A 19 2.33 -2.94 -15.72
N THR A 20 2.68 -3.20 -16.99
CA THR A 20 2.99 -4.56 -17.49
C THR A 20 4.29 -5.15 -16.94
N ARG A 21 5.22 -4.32 -16.47
CA ARG A 21 6.52 -4.75 -15.91
C ARG A 21 6.63 -4.48 -14.41
N TYR A 22 5.59 -3.90 -13.84
CA TYR A 22 5.56 -3.44 -12.44
C TYR A 22 5.83 -4.57 -11.45
N ASP A 23 5.14 -5.70 -11.61
CA ASP A 23 5.30 -6.85 -10.72
C ASP A 23 6.72 -7.42 -10.78
N VAL A 24 7.24 -7.65 -11.99
CA VAL A 24 8.60 -8.19 -12.17
C VAL A 24 9.62 -7.25 -11.56
N ALA A 25 9.48 -5.94 -11.77
CA ALA A 25 10.39 -4.96 -11.20
C ALA A 25 10.35 -4.97 -9.66
N ASN A 26 9.14 -5.00 -9.06
CA ASN A 26 8.98 -5.06 -7.61
C ASN A 26 9.57 -6.34 -7.00
N HIS A 27 9.29 -7.50 -7.61
CA HIS A 27 9.82 -8.79 -7.15
C HIS A 27 11.36 -8.84 -7.25
N VAL A 28 11.95 -8.32 -8.33
CA VAL A 28 13.41 -8.26 -8.50
C VAL A 28 14.04 -7.31 -7.49
N LEU A 29 13.49 -6.08 -7.36
CA LEU A 29 14.00 -5.08 -6.43
C LEU A 29 13.83 -5.47 -4.97
N SER A 30 12.81 -6.24 -4.62
CA SER A 30 12.65 -6.81 -3.28
C SER A 30 13.40 -8.12 -3.06
N CYS A 31 14.09 -8.64 -4.09
CA CYS A 31 14.66 -10.00 -4.09
C CYS A 31 13.62 -11.08 -3.72
N GLY A 32 12.34 -10.87 -4.06
CA GLY A 32 11.23 -11.76 -3.76
C GLY A 32 10.73 -11.72 -2.31
N ILE A 33 11.30 -10.88 -1.45
CA ILE A 33 10.86 -10.77 -0.04
C ILE A 33 9.45 -10.17 0.06
N ASP A 34 8.99 -9.46 -0.94
CA ASP A 34 7.64 -8.90 -1.02
C ASP A 34 6.53 -9.96 -0.95
N PHE A 35 6.78 -11.20 -1.39
CA PHE A 35 5.86 -12.33 -1.18
C PHE A 35 5.69 -12.65 0.30
N TYR A 36 6.77 -12.60 1.09
CA TYR A 36 6.70 -12.81 2.53
C TYR A 36 5.90 -11.70 3.22
N TRP A 37 6.11 -10.43 2.84
CA TRP A 37 5.38 -9.30 3.44
C TRP A 37 3.87 -9.41 3.17
N ARG A 38 3.47 -9.72 1.92
CA ARG A 38 2.06 -9.92 1.57
C ARG A 38 1.44 -11.15 2.25
N ALA A 39 2.20 -12.25 2.35
CA ALA A 39 1.75 -13.43 3.09
C ALA A 39 1.50 -13.09 4.57
N ARG A 40 2.39 -12.30 5.19
CA ARG A 40 2.23 -11.87 6.57
C ARG A 40 0.98 -11.01 6.78
N VAL A 41 0.68 -10.08 5.86
CA VAL A 41 -0.58 -9.33 5.86
C VAL A 41 -1.77 -10.27 5.75
N ALA A 42 -1.75 -11.19 4.79
CA ALA A 42 -2.84 -12.14 4.60
C ALA A 42 -3.10 -13.01 5.84
N GLU A 43 -2.05 -13.39 6.60
CA GLU A 43 -2.16 -14.09 7.88
C GLU A 43 -2.87 -13.25 8.94
N ILE A 44 -2.48 -11.98 9.09
CA ILE A 44 -3.08 -11.06 10.06
C ILE A 44 -4.56 -10.85 9.74
N VAL A 45 -4.86 -10.51 8.48
CA VAL A 45 -6.25 -10.30 8.03
C VAL A 45 -7.08 -11.59 8.19
N GLY A 46 -6.52 -12.74 7.83
CA GLY A 46 -7.18 -14.04 8.00
C GLY A 46 -7.51 -14.39 9.46
N ALA A 47 -6.67 -13.95 10.42
CA ALA A 47 -6.91 -14.14 11.85
C ALA A 47 -8.09 -13.28 12.37
N TRP A 48 -8.37 -12.13 11.76
CA TRP A 48 -9.53 -11.29 12.08
C TRP A 48 -10.85 -11.84 11.55
N ARG A 49 -10.79 -12.78 10.59
CA ARG A 49 -11.96 -13.43 9.96
C ARG A 49 -12.99 -12.45 9.41
N PRO A 50 -12.60 -11.43 8.62
CA PRO A 50 -13.53 -10.48 8.05
C PRO A 50 -14.45 -11.17 7.03
N HIS A 51 -15.70 -10.74 6.94
CA HIS A 51 -16.62 -11.13 5.86
C HIS A 51 -16.41 -10.26 4.63
N THR A 52 -16.10 -8.97 4.83
CA THR A 52 -15.92 -8.00 3.75
C THR A 52 -14.56 -7.32 3.87
N ILE A 53 -13.81 -7.29 2.76
CA ILE A 53 -12.47 -6.66 2.67
C ILE A 53 -12.47 -5.68 1.50
N VAL A 54 -11.94 -4.48 1.71
CA VAL A 54 -11.54 -3.61 0.60
C VAL A 54 -10.04 -3.39 0.63
N ASP A 55 -9.39 -3.63 -0.51
CA ASP A 55 -7.95 -3.41 -0.72
C ASP A 55 -7.76 -2.18 -1.60
N LEU A 56 -7.26 -1.09 -1.02
CA LEU A 56 -7.10 0.21 -1.66
C LEU A 56 -5.71 0.33 -2.28
N ALA A 57 -5.64 1.02 -3.42
CA ALA A 57 -4.46 1.05 -4.27
C ALA A 57 -3.97 -0.39 -4.55
N THR A 58 -4.93 -1.25 -4.94
CA THR A 58 -4.70 -2.69 -5.10
C THR A 58 -3.68 -3.02 -6.19
N GLY A 59 -3.43 -2.06 -7.10
CA GLY A 59 -2.51 -2.24 -8.22
C GLY A 59 -2.88 -3.45 -9.07
N THR A 60 -1.91 -4.32 -9.32
CA THR A 60 -2.11 -5.57 -10.07
C THR A 60 -2.71 -6.70 -9.22
N GLY A 61 -3.09 -6.43 -7.97
CA GLY A 61 -3.86 -7.33 -7.12
C GLY A 61 -3.07 -8.35 -6.31
N ASP A 62 -1.74 -8.26 -6.21
CA ASP A 62 -0.94 -9.27 -5.51
C ASP A 62 -1.32 -9.43 -4.04
N LEU A 63 -1.56 -8.31 -3.32
CA LEU A 63 -1.99 -8.35 -1.93
C LEU A 63 -3.43 -8.91 -1.83
N ALA A 64 -4.33 -8.43 -2.69
CA ALA A 64 -5.70 -8.92 -2.78
C ALA A 64 -5.75 -10.43 -3.00
N LEU A 65 -4.94 -10.97 -3.92
CA LEU A 65 -4.85 -12.41 -4.19
C LEU A 65 -4.31 -13.21 -3.01
N ALA A 66 -3.31 -12.68 -2.30
CA ALA A 66 -2.79 -13.31 -1.09
C ALA A 66 -3.88 -13.41 -0.01
N MET A 67 -4.69 -12.36 0.17
CA MET A 67 -5.81 -12.34 1.11
C MET A 67 -6.97 -13.25 0.64
N GLN A 68 -7.33 -13.24 -0.65
CA GLN A 68 -8.35 -14.16 -1.20
C GLN A 68 -7.99 -15.63 -0.96
N LYS A 69 -6.71 -15.99 -1.12
CA LYS A 69 -6.23 -17.34 -0.87
C LYS A 69 -6.33 -17.73 0.60
N LYS A 70 -6.05 -16.80 1.52
CA LYS A 70 -6.07 -17.05 2.97
C LYS A 70 -7.48 -17.00 3.54
N SER A 71 -8.35 -16.16 2.99
CA SER A 71 -9.73 -15.95 3.43
C SER A 71 -10.71 -16.14 2.25
N PRO A 72 -10.86 -17.39 1.74
CA PRO A 72 -11.65 -17.64 0.52
C PRO A 72 -13.15 -17.41 0.71
N TYR A 73 -13.62 -17.31 1.95
CA TYR A 73 -14.99 -17.01 2.33
C TYR A 73 -15.31 -15.50 2.34
N ALA A 74 -14.27 -14.66 2.38
CA ALA A 74 -14.44 -13.21 2.43
C ALA A 74 -14.76 -12.63 1.04
N GLU A 75 -15.66 -11.66 1.01
CA GLU A 75 -15.90 -10.83 -0.17
C GLU A 75 -14.82 -9.74 -0.23
N LEU A 76 -13.87 -9.90 -1.15
CA LEU A 76 -12.79 -8.94 -1.34
C LEU A 76 -13.04 -8.08 -2.58
N THR A 77 -12.93 -6.76 -2.41
CA THR A 77 -12.99 -5.77 -3.48
C THR A 77 -11.64 -5.05 -3.56
N GLY A 78 -10.97 -5.12 -4.71
CA GLY A 78 -9.78 -4.31 -5.01
C GLY A 78 -10.20 -2.94 -5.57
N VAL A 79 -9.58 -1.88 -5.11
CA VAL A 79 -9.82 -0.51 -5.59
C VAL A 79 -8.52 0.10 -6.07
N ASP A 80 -8.54 0.67 -7.26
CA ASP A 80 -7.43 1.45 -7.79
C ASP A 80 -7.96 2.60 -8.65
N PHE A 81 -7.15 3.63 -8.86
CA PHE A 81 -7.51 4.77 -9.71
C PHE A 81 -7.04 4.61 -11.17
N LEU A 82 -6.34 3.49 -11.50
CA LEU A 82 -5.85 3.14 -12.83
C LEU A 82 -6.58 1.92 -13.37
N THR A 83 -7.28 2.09 -14.49
CA THR A 83 -7.97 0.99 -15.17
C THR A 83 -7.00 -0.11 -15.58
N GLU A 84 -5.82 0.25 -16.08
CA GLU A 84 -4.79 -0.69 -16.53
C GLU A 84 -4.32 -1.63 -15.39
N MET A 85 -4.24 -1.13 -14.17
CA MET A 85 -3.91 -1.93 -12.98
C MET A 85 -5.06 -2.88 -12.64
N LEU A 86 -6.30 -2.40 -12.67
CA LEU A 86 -7.48 -3.21 -12.39
C LEU A 86 -7.68 -4.33 -13.42
N ASP A 87 -7.42 -4.05 -14.70
CA ASP A 87 -7.46 -5.06 -15.76
C ASP A 87 -6.45 -6.19 -15.50
N LEU A 88 -5.24 -5.84 -15.05
CA LEU A 88 -4.23 -6.82 -14.66
C LEU A 88 -4.66 -7.61 -13.41
N ALA A 89 -5.20 -6.93 -12.41
CA ALA A 89 -5.70 -7.57 -11.19
C ALA A 89 -6.81 -8.61 -11.51
N GLN A 90 -7.77 -8.25 -12.36
CA GLN A 90 -8.83 -9.17 -12.80
C GLN A 90 -8.27 -10.36 -13.58
N ARG A 91 -7.34 -10.13 -14.52
CA ARG A 91 -6.67 -11.22 -15.26
C ARG A 91 -5.92 -12.18 -14.36
N LYS A 92 -5.36 -11.68 -13.23
CA LYS A 92 -4.67 -12.49 -12.22
C LYS A 92 -5.64 -13.23 -11.30
N GLY A 93 -6.93 -12.87 -11.29
CA GLY A 93 -7.98 -13.57 -10.54
C GLY A 93 -8.58 -12.80 -9.35
N VAL A 94 -8.36 -11.49 -9.25
CA VAL A 94 -9.12 -10.66 -8.29
C VAL A 94 -10.58 -10.60 -8.76
N ARG A 95 -11.49 -11.11 -7.91
CA ARG A 95 -12.89 -11.35 -8.31
C ARG A 95 -13.69 -10.08 -8.54
N ARG A 96 -13.44 -9.06 -7.73
CA ARG A 96 -14.17 -7.77 -7.79
C ARG A 96 -13.18 -6.63 -7.74
N VAL A 97 -13.29 -5.72 -8.72
CA VAL A 97 -12.49 -4.50 -8.74
C VAL A 97 -13.38 -3.29 -8.98
N VAL A 98 -12.98 -2.13 -8.46
CA VAL A 98 -13.70 -0.86 -8.58
C VAL A 98 -12.71 0.25 -8.89
N LEU A 99 -12.98 1.01 -9.95
CA LEU A 99 -12.20 2.20 -10.32
C LEU A 99 -12.63 3.36 -9.42
N ALA A 100 -11.78 3.79 -8.50
CA ALA A 100 -12.05 4.92 -7.63
C ALA A 100 -10.78 5.53 -7.03
N ASP A 101 -10.91 6.75 -6.53
CA ASP A 101 -9.90 7.42 -5.71
C ASP A 101 -10.04 6.93 -4.26
N ALA A 102 -8.92 6.52 -3.64
CA ALA A 102 -8.89 6.09 -2.23
C ALA A 102 -9.27 7.19 -1.23
N MET A 103 -9.26 8.46 -1.64
CA MET A 103 -9.73 9.60 -0.85
C MET A 103 -11.22 9.91 -1.05
N LYS A 104 -11.91 9.22 -1.99
CA LYS A 104 -13.34 9.38 -2.28
C LYS A 104 -13.92 8.06 -2.82
N LEU A 105 -14.26 7.16 -1.91
CA LEU A 105 -14.71 5.82 -2.24
C LEU A 105 -16.22 5.79 -2.56
N PRO A 106 -16.63 5.06 -3.61
CA PRO A 106 -18.03 4.94 -4.00
C PRO A 106 -18.78 3.87 -3.14
N PHE A 107 -18.52 3.86 -1.84
CA PHE A 107 -19.13 2.93 -0.90
C PHE A 107 -19.86 3.70 0.19
N GLU A 108 -20.88 3.09 0.74
CA GLU A 108 -21.60 3.61 1.90
C GLU A 108 -20.72 3.58 3.16
N ASP A 109 -21.12 4.34 4.18
CA ASP A 109 -20.49 4.28 5.49
C ASP A 109 -20.64 2.88 6.08
N ALA A 110 -19.63 2.43 6.83
CA ALA A 110 -19.67 1.14 7.52
C ALA A 110 -20.04 -0.05 6.61
N SER A 111 -19.29 -0.21 5.50
CA SER A 111 -19.53 -1.27 4.49
C SER A 111 -18.55 -2.43 4.59
N PHE A 112 -17.39 -2.25 5.28
CA PHE A 112 -16.33 -3.23 5.29
C PHE A 112 -15.84 -3.55 6.70
N ASP A 113 -15.55 -4.84 6.93
CA ASP A 113 -14.94 -5.30 8.19
C ASP A 113 -13.44 -5.04 8.23
N CYS A 114 -12.82 -4.98 7.04
CA CYS A 114 -11.39 -4.76 6.92
C CYS A 114 -11.07 -3.85 5.72
N VAL A 115 -10.22 -2.86 5.96
CA VAL A 115 -9.60 -2.02 4.91
C VAL A 115 -8.10 -2.32 4.90
N THR A 116 -7.55 -2.57 3.71
CA THR A 116 -6.10 -2.77 3.52
C THR A 116 -5.54 -1.80 2.51
N VAL A 117 -4.27 -1.42 2.68
CA VAL A 117 -3.48 -0.65 1.71
C VAL A 117 -2.07 -1.23 1.69
N GLY A 118 -1.62 -1.74 0.54
CA GLY A 118 -0.27 -2.25 0.38
C GLY A 118 0.58 -1.40 -0.56
N PHE A 119 1.61 -0.72 -0.03
CA PHE A 119 2.56 0.10 -0.80
C PHE A 119 1.94 1.26 -1.60
N GLY A 120 0.73 1.67 -1.20
CA GLY A 120 -0.06 2.69 -1.90
C GLY A 120 -0.21 3.99 -1.12
N LEU A 121 -0.22 3.94 0.22
CA LEU A 121 -0.57 5.10 1.06
C LEU A 121 0.38 6.28 0.86
N ARG A 122 1.69 6.04 0.73
CA ARG A 122 2.71 7.09 0.52
C ARG A 122 2.50 7.91 -0.76
N ASN A 123 1.76 7.35 -1.73
CA ASN A 123 1.48 7.99 -3.02
C ASN A 123 0.25 8.91 -2.99
N LEU A 124 -0.55 8.86 -1.91
CA LEU A 124 -1.73 9.71 -1.76
C LEU A 124 -1.33 11.14 -1.38
N GLU A 125 -2.09 12.12 -1.85
CA GLU A 125 -1.80 13.54 -1.60
C GLU A 125 -1.99 13.93 -0.13
N ASN A 126 -3.00 13.36 0.52
CA ASN A 126 -3.40 13.72 1.87
C ASN A 126 -3.69 12.47 2.70
N TYR A 127 -2.73 12.09 3.54
CA TYR A 127 -2.85 10.90 4.40
C TYR A 127 -4.03 10.98 5.36
N SER A 128 -4.28 12.16 5.94
CA SER A 128 -5.40 12.35 6.87
C SER A 128 -6.76 12.20 6.17
N ALA A 129 -6.91 12.78 4.98
CA ALA A 129 -8.14 12.61 4.19
C ALA A 129 -8.36 11.15 3.82
N ALA A 130 -7.31 10.44 3.38
CA ALA A 130 -7.39 9.03 3.05
C ALA A 130 -7.75 8.17 4.28
N LEU A 131 -7.11 8.41 5.42
CA LEU A 131 -7.41 7.69 6.67
C LEU A 131 -8.84 7.94 7.15
N ASN A 132 -9.37 9.16 7.01
CA ASN A 132 -10.75 9.50 7.33
C ASN A 132 -11.73 8.77 6.41
N GLU A 133 -11.42 8.66 5.10
CA GLU A 133 -12.26 7.94 4.15
C GLU A 133 -12.25 6.42 4.41
N MET A 134 -11.08 5.86 4.73
CA MET A 134 -10.94 4.48 5.18
C MET A 134 -11.74 4.23 6.47
N TRP A 135 -11.69 5.17 7.42
CA TRP A 135 -12.48 5.11 8.66
C TRP A 135 -13.99 5.15 8.36
N ARG A 136 -14.43 6.01 7.43
CA ARG A 136 -15.83 6.13 7.05
C ARG A 136 -16.42 4.80 6.58
N VAL A 137 -15.72 4.12 5.68
CA VAL A 137 -16.19 2.87 5.07
C VAL A 137 -16.02 1.64 5.96
N LEU A 138 -15.21 1.71 7.02
CA LEU A 138 -15.07 0.62 7.99
C LEU A 138 -16.31 0.50 8.89
N ASN A 139 -16.70 -0.74 9.17
CA ASN A 139 -17.66 -1.09 10.21
C ASN A 139 -17.13 -0.73 11.61
N THR A 140 -18.02 -0.52 12.58
CA THR A 140 -17.66 -0.52 14.00
C THR A 140 -16.92 -1.82 14.34
N LYS A 141 -15.81 -1.73 15.07
CA LYS A 141 -14.85 -2.81 15.35
C LYS A 141 -14.14 -3.36 14.12
N GLY A 142 -14.29 -2.73 12.95
CA GLY A 142 -13.53 -3.05 11.74
C GLY A 142 -12.06 -2.69 11.87
N HIS A 143 -11.22 -3.33 11.06
CA HIS A 143 -9.77 -3.23 11.14
C HIS A 143 -9.18 -2.52 9.92
N LEU A 144 -8.25 -1.60 10.17
CA LEU A 144 -7.36 -1.04 9.16
C LEU A 144 -6.02 -1.76 9.22
N LEU A 145 -5.48 -2.14 8.06
CA LEU A 145 -4.11 -2.60 7.91
C LEU A 145 -3.42 -1.84 6.77
N VAL A 146 -2.26 -1.25 7.07
CA VAL A 146 -1.39 -0.60 6.09
C VAL A 146 -0.05 -1.33 6.06
N LEU A 147 0.37 -1.77 4.88
CA LEU A 147 1.70 -2.29 4.59
C LEU A 147 2.46 -1.24 3.80
N GLU A 148 3.54 -0.68 4.35
CA GLU A 148 4.26 0.38 3.65
C GLU A 148 5.76 0.32 3.91
N PHE A 149 6.54 0.85 2.96
CA PHE A 149 7.97 1.00 3.12
C PHE A 149 8.29 1.97 4.26
N SER A 150 9.41 1.73 4.91
CA SER A 150 9.91 2.54 6.01
C SER A 150 11.45 2.55 6.02
N LEU A 151 12.03 3.35 6.88
CA LEU A 151 13.49 3.37 7.05
C LEU A 151 13.89 2.59 8.30
N PRO A 152 14.92 1.72 8.19
CA PRO A 152 15.48 1.01 9.33
C PRO A 152 15.82 1.93 10.49
N THR A 153 15.58 1.49 11.72
CA THR A 153 15.93 2.25 12.94
C THR A 153 17.43 2.19 13.24
N ASN A 154 18.10 1.08 12.91
CA ASN A 154 19.54 0.95 13.06
C ASN A 154 20.26 1.90 12.08
N PRO A 155 21.15 2.81 12.55
CA PRO A 155 21.74 3.84 11.70
C PRO A 155 22.65 3.29 10.59
N ILE A 156 23.37 2.20 10.85
CA ILE A 156 24.26 1.58 9.85
C ILE A 156 23.43 0.94 8.74
N PHE A 157 22.41 0.17 9.13
CA PHE A 157 21.52 -0.47 8.16
C PHE A 157 20.71 0.56 7.38
N ARG A 158 20.26 1.64 8.03
CA ARG A 158 19.59 2.77 7.37
C ARG A 158 20.49 3.41 6.30
N ALA A 159 21.76 3.66 6.61
CA ALA A 159 22.71 4.25 5.65
C ALA A 159 22.91 3.31 4.43
N ALA A 160 23.07 2.02 4.65
CA ALA A 160 23.17 1.03 3.58
C ALA A 160 21.90 0.95 2.74
N TYR A 161 20.72 0.98 3.38
CA TYR A 161 19.42 0.95 2.69
C TYR A 161 19.18 2.22 1.88
N ARG A 162 19.52 3.40 2.39
CA ARG A 162 19.47 4.67 1.64
C ARG A 162 20.38 4.65 0.42
N PHE A 163 21.60 4.11 0.57
CA PHE A 163 22.48 3.92 -0.58
C PHE A 163 21.83 3.00 -1.62
N TYR A 164 21.21 1.89 -1.19
CA TYR A 164 20.49 1.00 -2.09
C TYR A 164 19.33 1.72 -2.81
N LEU A 165 18.49 2.46 -2.08
CA LEU A 165 17.35 3.19 -2.63
C LEU A 165 17.77 4.23 -3.68
N HIS A 166 18.80 5.02 -3.41
CA HIS A 166 19.18 6.15 -4.27
C HIS A 166 20.23 5.82 -5.34
N ARG A 167 20.88 4.68 -5.25
CA ARG A 167 21.92 4.28 -6.23
C ARG A 167 21.59 2.99 -6.97
N CYS A 168 21.24 1.92 -6.25
CA CYS A 168 21.00 0.62 -6.87
C CYS A 168 19.63 0.54 -7.52
N VAL A 169 18.59 0.98 -6.81
CA VAL A 169 17.20 0.91 -7.29
C VAL A 169 16.96 1.69 -8.58
N PRO A 170 17.43 2.96 -8.75
CA PRO A 170 17.26 3.67 -10.01
C PRO A 170 18.01 3.05 -11.18
N LEU A 171 19.19 2.47 -10.93
CA LEU A 171 19.95 1.77 -11.97
C LEU A 171 19.26 0.49 -12.42
N LEU A 172 18.90 -0.39 -11.47
CA LEU A 172 18.20 -1.65 -11.77
C LEU A 172 16.82 -1.41 -12.36
N GLY A 173 16.06 -0.48 -11.79
CA GLY A 173 14.73 -0.14 -12.24
C GLY A 173 14.72 0.47 -13.64
N SER A 174 15.71 1.33 -13.96
CA SER A 174 15.84 1.89 -15.31
C SER A 174 16.15 0.82 -16.35
N PHE A 175 16.93 -0.20 -15.99
CA PHE A 175 17.21 -1.33 -16.86
C PHE A 175 15.97 -2.20 -17.11
N LEU A 176 15.13 -2.41 -16.08
CA LEU A 176 13.94 -3.25 -16.16
C LEU A 176 12.76 -2.57 -16.88
N THR A 177 12.55 -1.26 -16.65
CA THR A 177 11.35 -0.55 -17.10
C THR A 177 11.63 0.64 -18.04
N GLN A 178 12.90 1.01 -18.25
CA GLN A 178 13.34 2.18 -19.01
C GLN A 178 12.83 3.54 -18.45
N ARG A 179 12.42 3.57 -17.16
CA ARG A 179 11.86 4.74 -16.48
C ARG A 179 12.61 5.02 -15.17
N LYS A 180 13.74 5.73 -15.25
CA LYS A 180 14.56 6.07 -14.07
C LYS A 180 13.78 6.92 -13.06
N SER A 181 12.99 7.90 -13.54
CA SER A 181 12.26 8.84 -12.68
C SER A 181 11.29 8.17 -11.70
N ALA A 182 10.70 7.03 -12.07
CA ALA A 182 9.82 6.27 -11.19
C ALA A 182 10.54 5.71 -9.95
N TYR A 183 11.79 5.36 -10.11
CA TYR A 183 12.62 4.78 -9.04
C TYR A 183 13.35 5.83 -8.20
N ASP A 184 13.66 7.00 -8.78
CA ASP A 184 14.09 8.17 -8.01
C ASP A 184 12.94 8.61 -7.07
N TYR A 185 11.72 8.72 -7.60
CA TYR A 185 10.51 8.99 -6.80
C TYR A 185 10.27 7.97 -5.67
N LEU A 186 10.55 6.68 -5.92
CA LEU A 186 10.39 5.64 -4.91
C LEU A 186 11.25 5.92 -3.67
N GLY A 187 12.54 6.26 -3.85
CA GLY A 187 13.44 6.59 -2.75
C GLY A 187 12.96 7.79 -1.95
N ASP A 188 12.62 8.89 -2.63
CA ASP A 188 12.17 10.12 -2.00
C ASP A 188 10.85 9.92 -1.24
N SER A 189 9.87 9.23 -1.85
CA SER A 189 8.57 8.97 -1.22
C SER A 189 8.65 8.09 0.03
N ILE A 190 9.63 7.17 0.10
CA ILE A 190 9.88 6.36 1.31
C ILE A 190 10.47 7.22 2.43
N GLU A 191 11.39 8.15 2.10
CA GLU A 191 12.00 9.03 3.09
C GLU A 191 11.03 10.06 3.66
N GLU A 192 10.09 10.55 2.84
CA GLU A 192 9.08 11.53 3.24
C GLU A 192 7.90 10.90 4.02
N PHE A 193 7.69 9.60 3.87
CA PHE A 193 6.53 8.94 4.49
C PHE A 193 6.63 8.90 6.02
N PRO A 194 5.59 9.35 6.75
CA PRO A 194 5.56 9.30 8.21
C PRO A 194 5.55 7.85 8.69
N SER A 195 6.63 7.37 9.29
CA SER A 195 6.77 5.97 9.73
C SER A 195 6.77 5.81 11.24
N GLY A 196 6.51 4.58 11.71
CA GLY A 196 6.48 4.24 13.14
C GLY A 196 5.41 5.01 13.90
N ASN A 197 5.81 5.66 14.99
CA ASN A 197 4.87 6.42 15.86
C ASN A 197 4.17 7.57 15.11
N ALA A 198 4.83 8.22 14.14
CA ALA A 198 4.21 9.31 13.39
C ALA A 198 2.99 8.84 12.60
N MET A 199 3.05 7.64 11.99
CA MET A 199 1.90 7.04 11.32
C MET A 199 0.79 6.65 12.31
N CYS A 200 1.15 6.11 13.48
CA CYS A 200 0.18 5.80 14.54
C CYS A 200 -0.54 7.08 15.05
N GLU A 201 0.15 8.21 15.15
CA GLU A 201 -0.50 9.49 15.50
C GLU A 201 -1.49 9.97 14.44
N LEU A 202 -1.16 9.80 13.14
CA LEU A 202 -2.10 10.09 12.06
C LEU A 202 -3.35 9.21 12.14
N MET A 203 -3.19 7.91 12.44
CA MET A 203 -4.31 7.01 12.66
C MET A 203 -5.17 7.44 13.87
N ARG A 204 -4.55 7.82 15.00
CA ARG A 204 -5.29 8.36 16.15
C ARG A 204 -6.05 9.64 15.80
N GLY A 205 -5.41 10.53 15.05
CA GLY A 205 -6.03 11.77 14.57
C GLY A 205 -7.25 11.55 13.68
N ALA A 206 -7.30 10.42 12.95
CA ALA A 206 -8.45 9.98 12.17
C ALA A 206 -9.50 9.20 12.97
N GLY A 207 -9.35 9.04 14.29
CA GLY A 207 -10.33 8.39 15.17
C GLY A 207 -10.12 6.90 15.38
N TYR A 208 -9.03 6.31 14.91
CA TYR A 208 -8.71 4.91 15.16
C TYR A 208 -8.20 4.71 16.60
N ILE A 209 -8.53 3.54 17.17
CA ILE A 209 -8.04 3.09 18.47
C ILE A 209 -7.01 1.97 18.29
N PHE A 210 -6.12 1.82 19.28
CA PHE A 210 -5.07 0.80 19.34
C PHE A 210 -4.17 0.73 18.10
N PRO A 211 -3.71 1.88 17.54
CA PRO A 211 -2.78 1.82 16.43
C PRO A 211 -1.46 1.20 16.89
N THR A 212 -0.99 0.21 16.14
CA THR A 212 0.28 -0.47 16.35
C THR A 212 1.10 -0.51 15.07
N PHE A 213 2.40 -0.73 15.21
CA PHE A 213 3.27 -0.97 14.06
C PHE A 213 4.24 -2.12 14.33
N ASP A 214 4.45 -2.96 13.30
CA ASP A 214 5.35 -4.12 13.32
C ASP A 214 6.37 -3.98 12.17
N PRO A 215 7.64 -3.59 12.45
CA PRO A 215 8.67 -3.49 11.44
C PRO A 215 9.14 -4.87 10.95
N LEU A 216 9.11 -5.08 9.66
CA LEU A 216 9.59 -6.30 9.00
C LEU A 216 10.94 -6.05 8.33
N THR A 217 11.71 -7.12 8.13
CA THR A 217 12.98 -7.09 7.38
C THR A 217 13.91 -5.97 7.87
N GLY A 218 14.10 -5.89 9.20
CA GLY A 218 14.96 -4.87 9.81
C GLY A 218 14.42 -3.43 9.73
N GLY A 219 13.13 -3.25 9.42
CA GLY A 219 12.47 -1.96 9.30
C GLY A 219 12.44 -1.37 7.89
N ILE A 220 12.73 -2.16 6.86
CA ILE A 220 12.55 -1.76 5.45
C ILE A 220 11.06 -1.61 5.11
N VAL A 221 10.22 -2.42 5.72
CA VAL A 221 8.76 -2.42 5.57
C VAL A 221 8.15 -2.46 6.96
N THR A 222 7.01 -1.79 7.14
CA THR A 222 6.27 -1.80 8.39
C THR A 222 4.79 -2.12 8.10
N ILE A 223 4.22 -3.01 8.90
CA ILE A 223 2.78 -3.25 8.98
C ILE A 223 2.22 -2.35 10.08
N TYR A 224 1.20 -1.58 9.77
CA TYR A 224 0.41 -0.82 10.73
C TYR A 224 -0.96 -1.43 10.84
N THR A 225 -1.48 -1.55 12.06
CA THR A 225 -2.85 -1.99 12.30
C THR A 225 -3.56 -1.06 13.27
N ALA A 226 -4.85 -0.87 13.07
CA ALA A 226 -5.69 -0.10 13.98
C ALA A 226 -7.15 -0.58 13.87
N THR A 227 -7.99 -0.18 14.82
CA THR A 227 -9.40 -0.59 14.88
C THR A 227 -10.28 0.65 14.94
N LYS A 228 -11.42 0.61 14.25
CA LYS A 228 -12.50 1.59 14.42
C LYS A 228 -13.26 1.26 15.70
N PRO A 229 -13.52 2.22 16.62
CA PRO A 229 -14.25 1.99 17.86
C PRO A 229 -15.67 1.47 17.66
#